data_42520a44ef2c2b36de6d9b17b1a22f05
#
_entry.id   42520a44ef2c2b36de6d9b17b1a22f05
#
_cell.length_a   1.000
_cell.length_b   1.000
_cell.length_c   1.000
_cell.angle_alpha   90.00
_cell.angle_beta   90.00
_cell.angle_gamma   90.00
#
_symmetry.space_group_name_H-M   'P 1'
#
loop_
_entity.id
_entity.type
_entity.pdbx_description
1 polymer ?
#
loop_
_entity_poly.entity_id
_entity_poly.type
_entity_poly.pdbx_seq_one_letter_code
_entity_poly.pdbx_strand_id
1 'polypeptide(L)'
;MACRWVMRHPENRAWAIDLDPAPLAWGRAHNLTSLRPDQAARVKLIEGDVRDVGHAKVDVTAALNFSYFLFQRRAELLLYFRRARATLLPEGMLLLDAYGGADAQRTLRERRRVGDFYYVWDQHVFDPITNRVVNYIDFEFKDGSRIRRAFEYDWRLW
;
A
#
# COMPACT_ATOMS: atom_id res chain seq x y z
N MET A 1 -4.52 -1.63 -8.84
CA MET A 1 -3.40 -1.26 -9.76
C MET A 1 -3.10 -2.38 -10.73
N ALA A 2 -2.72 -3.59 -10.31
CA ALA A 2 -2.35 -4.73 -11.16
C ALA A 2 -3.32 -5.02 -12.31
N CYS A 3 -4.64 -5.07 -12.03
CA CYS A 3 -5.67 -5.30 -13.05
C CYS A 3 -5.68 -4.21 -14.12
N ARG A 4 -5.57 -2.94 -13.73
CA ARG A 4 -5.51 -1.84 -14.71
C ARG A 4 -4.23 -1.86 -15.54
N TRP A 5 -3.13 -2.34 -14.98
CA TRP A 5 -1.87 -2.48 -15.70
C TRP A 5 -1.97 -3.51 -16.82
N VAL A 6 -2.49 -4.70 -16.56
CA VAL A 6 -2.64 -5.74 -17.57
C VAL A 6 -3.68 -5.43 -18.66
N MET A 7 -4.61 -4.52 -18.38
CA MET A 7 -5.56 -4.01 -19.37
C MET A 7 -4.94 -3.06 -20.40
N ARG A 8 -3.81 -2.42 -20.05
CA ARG A 8 -3.17 -1.40 -20.89
C ARG A 8 -2.43 -1.98 -22.10
N HIS A 9 -1.84 -3.18 -21.96
CA HIS A 9 -1.08 -3.81 -23.04
C HIS A 9 -1.14 -5.34 -22.92
N PRO A 10 -1.17 -6.10 -24.01
CA PRO A 10 -1.27 -7.56 -23.99
C PRO A 10 -0.03 -8.26 -23.39
N GLU A 11 1.13 -7.63 -23.40
CA GLU A 11 2.35 -8.19 -22.80
C GLU A 11 2.53 -7.83 -21.34
N ASN A 12 1.75 -6.88 -20.82
CA ASN A 12 1.84 -6.49 -19.41
C ASN A 12 1.46 -7.64 -18.49
N ARG A 13 2.31 -7.90 -17.52
CA ARG A 13 2.09 -8.86 -16.42
C ARG A 13 2.19 -8.13 -15.09
N ALA A 14 1.57 -8.67 -14.04
CA ALA A 14 1.61 -8.09 -12.72
C ALA A 14 1.63 -9.14 -11.61
N TRP A 15 2.41 -8.88 -10.57
CA TRP A 15 2.38 -9.57 -9.30
C TRP A 15 1.88 -8.61 -8.24
N ALA A 16 0.83 -8.97 -7.52
CA ALA A 16 0.33 -8.23 -6.38
C ALA A 16 0.62 -9.05 -5.13
N ILE A 17 1.38 -8.48 -4.22
CA ILE A 17 1.88 -9.15 -3.03
C ILE A 17 1.31 -8.44 -1.83
N ASP A 18 0.74 -9.18 -0.91
CA ASP A 18 0.27 -8.67 0.37
C ASP A 18 0.48 -9.75 1.44
N LEU A 19 0.79 -9.32 2.66
CA LEU A 19 0.89 -10.20 3.81
C LEU A 19 -0.50 -10.60 4.32
N ASP A 20 -1.49 -9.72 4.16
CA ASP A 20 -2.86 -9.95 4.56
C ASP A 20 -3.64 -10.70 3.44
N PRO A 21 -4.18 -11.90 3.73
CA PRO A 21 -4.97 -12.65 2.75
C PRO A 21 -6.30 -11.98 2.40
N ALA A 22 -6.86 -11.13 3.27
CA ALA A 22 -8.19 -10.56 3.05
C ALA A 22 -8.28 -9.62 1.84
N PRO A 23 -7.36 -8.64 1.63
CA PRO A 23 -7.32 -7.84 0.40
C PRO A 23 -7.08 -8.68 -0.85
N LEU A 24 -6.27 -9.73 -0.76
CA LEU A 24 -6.01 -10.64 -1.89
C LEU A 24 -7.27 -11.42 -2.26
N ALA A 25 -7.99 -11.96 -1.27
CA ALA A 25 -9.25 -12.68 -1.48
C ALA A 25 -10.32 -11.76 -2.09
N TRP A 26 -10.46 -10.55 -1.55
CA TRP A 26 -11.36 -9.55 -2.11
C TRP A 26 -11.00 -9.18 -3.55
N GLY A 27 -9.72 -8.94 -3.82
CA GLY A 27 -9.20 -8.65 -5.15
C GLY A 27 -9.45 -9.77 -6.14
N ARG A 28 -9.36 -11.03 -5.70
CA ARG A 28 -9.69 -12.21 -6.50
C ARG A 28 -11.18 -12.25 -6.86
N ALA A 29 -12.04 -12.03 -5.85
CA ALA A 29 -13.49 -12.13 -6.03
C ALA A 29 -14.08 -10.97 -6.86
N HIS A 30 -13.51 -9.77 -6.79
CA HIS A 30 -14.12 -8.56 -7.38
C HIS A 30 -13.31 -7.97 -8.53
N ASN A 31 -11.98 -7.93 -8.42
CA ASN A 31 -11.14 -7.27 -9.43
C ASN A 31 -10.72 -8.21 -10.56
N LEU A 32 -10.31 -9.46 -10.25
CA LEU A 32 -9.91 -10.40 -11.30
C LEU A 32 -11.08 -10.88 -12.13
N THR A 33 -12.25 -11.05 -11.51
CA THR A 33 -13.49 -11.48 -12.20
C THR A 33 -14.00 -10.44 -13.20
N SER A 34 -13.60 -9.18 -13.08
CA SER A 34 -13.94 -8.12 -14.04
C SER A 34 -13.03 -8.08 -15.27
N LEU A 35 -11.98 -8.89 -15.29
CA LEU A 35 -11.03 -8.97 -16.42
C LEU A 35 -11.46 -10.06 -17.43
N ARG A 36 -11.04 -9.89 -18.67
CA ARG A 36 -11.09 -11.01 -19.63
C ARG A 36 -10.15 -12.14 -19.18
N PRO A 37 -10.43 -13.40 -19.59
CA PRO A 37 -9.60 -14.55 -19.16
C PRO A 37 -8.09 -14.38 -19.46
N ASP A 38 -7.76 -13.84 -20.63
CA ASP A 38 -6.37 -13.57 -21.05
C ASP A 38 -5.68 -12.51 -20.18
N GLN A 39 -6.43 -11.53 -19.67
CA GLN A 39 -5.93 -10.49 -18.76
C GLN A 39 -5.76 -11.04 -17.34
N ALA A 40 -6.75 -11.77 -16.85
CA ALA A 40 -6.71 -12.37 -15.52
C ALA A 40 -5.53 -13.35 -15.38
N ALA A 41 -5.23 -14.14 -16.41
CA ALA A 41 -4.09 -15.07 -16.44
C ALA A 41 -2.73 -14.37 -16.28
N ARG A 42 -2.65 -13.07 -16.56
CA ARG A 42 -1.43 -12.25 -16.45
C ARG A 42 -1.26 -11.54 -15.11
N VAL A 43 -2.21 -11.72 -14.18
CA VAL A 43 -2.13 -11.21 -12.81
C VAL A 43 -1.91 -12.36 -11.84
N LYS A 44 -0.87 -12.28 -11.03
CA LYS A 44 -0.63 -13.23 -9.92
C LYS A 44 -0.85 -12.52 -8.60
N LEU A 45 -1.65 -13.13 -7.72
CA LEU A 45 -1.81 -12.71 -6.34
C LEU A 45 -0.96 -13.61 -5.47
N ILE A 46 -0.10 -13.02 -4.66
CA ILE A 46 0.88 -13.73 -3.81
C ILE A 46 0.67 -13.27 -2.37
N GLU A 47 0.31 -14.22 -1.50
CA GLU A 47 0.33 -14.01 -0.06
C GLU A 47 1.75 -14.22 0.45
N GLY A 48 2.30 -13.20 1.12
CA GLY A 48 3.64 -13.29 1.68
C GLY A 48 4.26 -11.94 2.01
N ASP A 49 5.33 -12.01 2.77
CA ASP A 49 6.14 -10.84 3.12
C ASP A 49 6.96 -10.39 1.91
N VAL A 50 6.86 -9.12 1.56
CA VAL A 50 7.62 -8.52 0.45
C VAL A 50 9.14 -8.62 0.61
N ARG A 51 9.62 -8.91 1.83
CA ARG A 51 11.04 -9.12 2.12
C ARG A 51 11.52 -10.53 1.81
N ASP A 52 10.62 -11.52 1.76
CA ASP A 52 10.95 -12.94 1.66
C ASP A 52 10.53 -13.56 0.33
N VAL A 53 9.53 -12.97 -0.34
CA VAL A 53 9.01 -13.54 -1.58
C VAL A 53 10.06 -13.43 -2.69
N GLY A 54 10.56 -14.58 -3.13
CA GLY A 54 11.43 -14.70 -4.30
C GLY A 54 10.65 -14.45 -5.59
N HIS A 55 11.11 -13.52 -6.44
CA HIS A 55 10.34 -13.07 -7.58
C HIS A 55 11.09 -13.21 -8.89
N ALA A 56 10.30 -13.34 -9.95
CA ALA A 56 10.79 -13.05 -11.28
C ALA A 56 11.27 -11.60 -11.34
N LYS A 57 12.28 -11.35 -12.17
CA LYS A 57 12.74 -9.99 -12.45
C LYS A 57 11.65 -9.19 -13.15
N VAL A 58 11.48 -7.95 -12.75
CA VAL A 58 10.44 -7.04 -13.25
C VAL A 58 11.03 -5.69 -13.67
N ASP A 59 10.34 -5.02 -14.58
CA ASP A 59 10.72 -3.67 -15.03
C ASP A 59 10.38 -2.62 -13.96
N VAL A 60 9.28 -2.82 -13.22
CA VAL A 60 8.82 -1.87 -12.22
C VAL A 60 8.36 -2.60 -10.97
N THR A 61 8.87 -2.17 -9.83
CA THR A 61 8.35 -2.49 -8.50
C THR A 61 7.70 -1.23 -7.93
N ALA A 62 6.43 -1.32 -7.50
CA ALA A 62 5.72 -0.20 -6.90
C ALA A 62 5.29 -0.55 -5.47
N ALA A 63 5.65 0.30 -4.51
CA ALA A 63 5.15 0.25 -3.14
C ALA A 63 4.48 1.58 -2.82
N LEU A 64 3.16 1.56 -2.78
CA LEU A 64 2.32 2.73 -2.59
C LEU A 64 1.60 2.68 -1.24
N ASN A 65 0.89 3.77 -0.91
CA ASN A 65 0.28 4.00 0.41
C ASN A 65 1.30 3.98 1.54
N PHE A 66 2.50 4.50 1.25
CA PHE A 66 3.55 4.67 2.27
C PHE A 66 3.95 3.36 2.97
N SER A 67 3.75 2.21 2.33
CA SER A 67 3.85 0.88 2.94
C SER A 67 5.20 0.61 3.60
N TYR A 68 6.30 1.18 3.08
CA TYR A 68 7.64 0.96 3.64
C TYR A 68 7.86 1.69 4.99
N PHE A 69 7.01 2.63 5.38
CA PHE A 69 7.05 3.25 6.71
C PHE A 69 6.70 2.27 7.85
N LEU A 70 6.09 1.12 7.53
CA LEU A 70 5.88 0.03 8.49
C LEU A 70 7.19 -0.54 9.05
N PHE A 71 8.28 -0.44 8.29
CA PHE A 71 9.60 -0.90 8.73
C PHE A 71 10.24 0.12 9.67
N GLN A 72 9.98 0.00 10.95
CA GLN A 72 10.41 0.98 11.95
C GLN A 72 11.90 0.88 12.30
N ARG A 73 12.54 -0.26 12.00
CA ARG A 73 13.98 -0.45 12.20
C ARG A 73 14.74 -0.24 10.90
N ARG A 74 15.86 0.49 10.98
CA ARG A 74 16.71 0.73 9.81
C ARG A 74 17.15 -0.54 9.10
N ALA A 75 17.47 -1.59 9.87
CA ALA A 75 17.89 -2.88 9.30
C ALA A 75 16.77 -3.52 8.46
N GLU A 76 15.52 -3.44 8.93
CA GLU A 76 14.35 -3.97 8.22
C GLU A 76 14.07 -3.19 6.94
N LEU A 77 14.14 -1.86 7.00
CA LEU A 77 13.98 -1.00 5.82
C LEU A 77 15.09 -1.25 4.79
N LEU A 78 16.33 -1.39 5.23
CA LEU A 78 17.44 -1.74 4.33
C LEU A 78 17.27 -3.11 3.71
N LEU A 79 16.79 -4.11 4.47
CA LEU A 79 16.48 -5.43 3.92
C LEU A 79 15.40 -5.32 2.85
N TYR A 80 14.32 -4.59 3.14
CA TYR A 80 13.25 -4.33 2.17
C TYR A 80 13.80 -3.72 0.87
N PHE A 81 14.58 -2.64 0.95
CA PHE A 81 15.14 -2.01 -0.26
C PHE A 81 16.11 -2.91 -1.02
N ARG A 82 16.91 -3.72 -0.32
CA ARG A 82 17.78 -4.72 -0.96
C ARG A 82 16.93 -5.76 -1.71
N ARG A 83 15.85 -6.24 -1.12
CA ARG A 83 14.93 -7.18 -1.76
C ARG A 83 14.20 -6.55 -2.94
N ALA A 84 13.66 -5.35 -2.78
CA ALA A 84 13.06 -4.61 -3.89
C ALA A 84 14.05 -4.40 -5.05
N ARG A 85 15.31 -4.01 -4.76
CA ARG A 85 16.36 -3.90 -5.79
C ARG A 85 16.65 -5.24 -6.46
N ALA A 86 16.63 -6.33 -5.69
CA ALA A 86 16.90 -7.67 -6.21
C ALA A 86 15.78 -8.18 -7.14
N THR A 87 14.58 -7.64 -7.08
CA THR A 87 13.47 -7.98 -8.01
C THR A 87 13.54 -7.22 -9.32
N LEU A 88 14.32 -6.16 -9.42
CA LEU A 88 14.38 -5.33 -10.62
C LEU A 88 15.34 -5.87 -11.67
N LEU A 89 14.97 -5.71 -12.93
CA LEU A 89 15.90 -5.79 -14.06
C LEU A 89 16.97 -4.70 -13.95
N PRO A 90 18.09 -4.78 -14.71
CA PRO A 90 19.17 -3.80 -14.65
C PRO A 90 18.71 -2.35 -14.77
N GLU A 91 17.80 -2.06 -15.70
CA GLU A 91 17.20 -0.72 -15.92
C GLU A 91 15.83 -0.56 -15.26
N GLY A 92 15.48 -1.46 -14.33
CA GLY A 92 14.18 -1.46 -13.67
C GLY A 92 14.04 -0.32 -12.65
N MET A 93 12.79 0.07 -12.41
CA MET A 93 12.43 1.21 -11.59
C MET A 93 11.72 0.78 -10.30
N LEU A 94 12.11 1.37 -9.16
CA LEU A 94 11.36 1.31 -7.91
C LEU A 94 10.53 2.60 -7.75
N LEU A 95 9.22 2.46 -7.73
CA LEU A 95 8.28 3.55 -7.52
C LEU A 95 7.77 3.54 -6.07
N LEU A 96 7.97 4.64 -5.37
CA LEU A 96 7.54 4.84 -3.98
C LEU A 96 6.76 6.14 -3.89
N ASP A 97 5.74 6.17 -3.05
CA ASP A 97 5.19 7.42 -2.54
C ASP A 97 5.76 7.71 -1.13
N ALA A 98 5.68 8.96 -0.71
CA ALA A 98 6.21 9.39 0.58
C ALA A 98 5.18 10.22 1.34
N TYR A 99 5.06 9.93 2.63
CA TYR A 99 4.33 10.73 3.60
C TYR A 99 5.34 11.51 4.43
N GLY A 100 5.20 12.84 4.45
CA GLY A 100 6.18 13.69 5.12
C GLY A 100 5.81 15.16 5.07
N GLY A 101 6.76 16.00 5.47
CA GLY A 101 6.58 17.45 5.58
C GLY A 101 6.13 17.90 6.99
N ALA A 102 5.95 19.19 7.19
CA ALA A 102 5.64 19.77 8.50
C ALA A 102 4.34 19.23 9.08
N ASP A 103 3.34 18.97 8.24
CA ASP A 103 2.04 18.46 8.69
C ASP A 103 2.09 17.00 9.15
N ALA A 104 3.03 16.21 8.64
CA ALA A 104 3.23 14.84 9.10
C ALA A 104 3.87 14.76 10.50
N GLN A 105 4.46 15.85 10.98
CA GLN A 105 5.18 15.95 12.25
C GLN A 105 4.35 16.61 13.37
N ARG A 106 3.03 16.46 13.31
CA ARG A 106 2.13 16.98 14.35
C ARG A 106 0.87 16.13 14.43
N THR A 107 0.16 16.23 15.53
CA THR A 107 -1.21 15.71 15.62
C THR A 107 -2.13 16.58 14.77
N LEU A 108 -2.99 15.93 13.98
CA LEU A 108 -3.89 16.61 13.07
C LEU A 108 -5.11 15.71 12.82
N ARG A 109 -6.27 16.31 12.73
CA ARG A 109 -7.47 15.59 12.31
C ARG A 109 -8.14 16.33 11.15
N GLU A 110 -8.18 15.67 10.00
CA GLU A 110 -8.79 16.19 8.79
C GLU A 110 -10.03 15.40 8.41
N ARG A 111 -11.06 16.08 7.99
CA ARG A 111 -12.33 15.51 7.53
C ARG A 111 -12.60 15.95 6.11
N ARG A 112 -12.63 15.00 5.19
CA ARG A 112 -12.86 15.26 3.77
C ARG A 112 -14.10 14.50 3.28
N ARG A 113 -15.01 15.21 2.60
CA ARG A 113 -16.17 14.59 1.98
C ARG A 113 -15.76 13.78 0.74
N VAL A 114 -16.20 12.52 0.68
CA VAL A 114 -15.97 11.61 -0.45
C VAL A 114 -17.32 11.02 -0.84
N GLY A 115 -17.96 11.61 -1.86
CA GLY A 115 -19.31 11.19 -2.26
C GLY A 115 -20.33 11.29 -1.12
N ASP A 116 -20.80 10.13 -0.64
CA ASP A 116 -21.84 10.03 0.36
C ASP A 116 -21.35 9.84 1.80
N PHE A 117 -20.04 9.79 2.01
CA PHE A 117 -19.44 9.66 3.33
C PHE A 117 -18.32 10.69 3.52
N TYR A 118 -17.83 10.79 4.75
CA TYR A 118 -16.62 11.53 5.09
C TYR A 118 -15.50 10.58 5.42
N TYR A 119 -14.38 10.78 4.78
CA TYR A 119 -13.10 10.20 5.13
C TYR A 119 -12.45 11.09 6.18
N VAL A 120 -12.04 10.51 7.31
CA VAL A 120 -11.37 11.22 8.39
C VAL A 120 -9.99 10.64 8.57
N TRP A 121 -8.99 11.47 8.34
CA TRP A 121 -7.60 11.20 8.63
C TRP A 121 -7.28 11.74 10.02
N ASP A 122 -6.87 10.88 10.94
CA ASP A 122 -6.52 11.23 12.33
C ASP A 122 -5.05 10.91 12.58
N GLN A 123 -4.19 11.93 12.53
CA GLN A 123 -2.79 11.86 12.97
C GLN A 123 -2.76 11.91 14.49
N HIS A 124 -2.93 10.76 15.12
CA HIS A 124 -3.20 10.65 16.53
C HIS A 124 -1.96 10.85 17.39
N VAL A 125 -0.81 10.34 16.97
CA VAL A 125 0.47 10.46 17.68
C VAL A 125 1.56 10.84 16.70
N PHE A 126 2.42 11.76 17.12
CA PHE A 126 3.74 11.98 16.56
C PHE A 126 4.76 12.05 17.70
N ASP A 127 5.77 11.21 17.67
CA ASP A 127 6.91 11.23 18.59
C ASP A 127 8.15 11.80 17.87
N PRO A 128 8.59 13.02 18.20
CA PRO A 128 9.73 13.66 17.54
C PRO A 128 11.09 13.02 17.85
N ILE A 129 11.18 12.19 18.90
CA ILE A 129 12.44 11.51 19.25
C ILE A 129 12.67 10.29 18.38
N THR A 130 11.64 9.49 18.18
CA THR A 130 11.71 8.25 17.39
C THR A 130 11.22 8.42 15.96
N ASN A 131 10.58 9.54 15.64
CA ASN A 131 9.84 9.80 14.41
C ASN A 131 8.68 8.79 14.18
N ARG A 132 8.18 8.19 15.26
CA ARG A 132 7.02 7.30 15.18
C ARG A 132 5.76 8.13 15.02
N VAL A 133 4.88 7.69 14.12
CA VAL A 133 3.54 8.25 13.93
C VAL A 133 2.50 7.14 14.03
N VAL A 134 1.38 7.45 14.67
CA VAL A 134 0.20 6.57 14.68
C VAL A 134 -0.95 7.33 14.05
N ASN A 135 -1.48 6.79 12.96
CA ASN A 135 -2.57 7.38 12.22
C ASN A 135 -3.76 6.43 12.16
N TYR A 136 -4.96 6.99 12.26
CA TYR A 136 -6.21 6.26 12.08
C TYR A 136 -6.99 6.80 10.90
N ILE A 137 -7.77 5.93 10.28
CA ILE A 137 -8.79 6.32 9.30
C ILE A 137 -10.16 5.95 9.87
N ASP A 138 -11.02 6.96 9.95
CA ASP A 138 -12.43 6.76 10.25
C ASP A 138 -13.30 7.04 9.01
N PHE A 139 -14.47 6.43 8.96
CA PHE A 139 -15.53 6.78 8.01
C PHE A 139 -16.76 7.26 8.77
N GLU A 140 -17.32 8.38 8.34
CA GLU A 140 -18.57 8.95 8.88
C GLU A 140 -19.61 9.05 7.78
N PHE A 141 -20.80 8.51 8.00
CA PHE A 141 -21.88 8.47 7.03
C PHE A 141 -22.94 9.54 7.31
N LYS A 142 -23.77 9.84 6.30
CA LYS A 142 -24.83 10.87 6.40
C LYS A 142 -25.91 10.54 7.40
N ASP A 143 -26.16 9.27 7.66
CA ASP A 143 -27.12 8.76 8.63
C ASP A 143 -26.62 8.85 10.09
N GLY A 144 -25.40 9.38 10.29
CA GLY A 144 -24.75 9.49 11.59
C GLY A 144 -23.99 8.27 12.02
N SER A 145 -24.04 7.17 11.27
CA SER A 145 -23.22 5.99 11.54
C SER A 145 -21.74 6.25 11.28
N ARG A 146 -20.87 5.50 11.97
CA ARG A 146 -19.40 5.67 11.90
C ARG A 146 -18.69 4.33 11.96
N ILE A 147 -17.65 4.19 11.16
CA ILE A 147 -16.64 3.15 11.33
C ILE A 147 -15.40 3.84 11.88
N ARG A 148 -15.10 3.57 13.15
CA ARG A 148 -13.91 4.14 13.80
C ARG A 148 -12.73 3.21 13.62
N ARG A 149 -11.54 3.79 13.40
CA ARG A 149 -10.27 3.06 13.22
C ARG A 149 -10.42 1.94 12.20
N ALA A 150 -11.08 2.25 11.07
CA ALA A 150 -11.21 1.31 9.96
C ALA A 150 -9.84 0.83 9.48
N PHE A 151 -8.83 1.73 9.59
CA PHE A 151 -7.43 1.42 9.39
C PHE A 151 -6.60 2.06 10.49
N GLU A 152 -5.54 1.37 10.89
CA GLU A 152 -4.53 1.84 11.82
C GLU A 152 -3.16 1.69 11.17
N TYR A 153 -2.36 2.76 11.26
CA TYR A 153 -1.00 2.80 10.72
C TYR A 153 -0.04 3.21 11.83
N ASP A 154 0.86 2.31 12.20
CA ASP A 154 1.97 2.56 13.11
C ASP A 154 3.26 2.60 12.28
N TRP A 155 3.69 3.81 11.98
CA TRP A 155 4.79 4.09 11.04
C TRP A 155 5.95 4.79 11.72
N ARG A 156 7.08 4.72 11.06
CA ARG A 156 8.22 5.60 11.32
C ARG A 156 8.48 6.48 10.11
N LEU A 157 8.53 7.80 10.32
CA LEU A 157 8.98 8.75 9.30
C LEU A 157 10.51 8.61 9.13
N TRP A 158 10.93 8.49 7.89
CA TRP A 158 12.34 8.31 7.52
C TRP A 158 12.91 9.54 6.82
#